data_8d88e8770f8bc3dd18aec5bac33de43f
#
_entry.id   8d88e8770f8bc3dd18aec5bac33de43f
#
_cell.length_a   1.000
_cell.length_b   1.000
_cell.length_c   1.000
_cell.angle_alpha   90.00
_cell.angle_beta   90.00
_cell.angle_gamma   90.00
#
_symmetry.space_group_name_H-M   'P 1'
#
loop_
_entity.id
_entity.type
_entity.pdbx_description
1 polymer ?
#
loop_
_entity_poly.entity_id
_entity_poly.type
_entity_poly.pdbx_seq_one_letter_code
_entity_poly.pdbx_strand_id
1 'polypeptide(L)'
;MRKLSVSEWCCAVRFNKNNDSIMTDLGTPFVVLPNSKRYWCADPFLFQKDDHYFVFFEAYDRLKRKGVLGYRQITAHTGGDTHINCESTSHLSYPSTYEADGNLYIVPESNMSG
;
A
#
# COMPACT_ATOMS: atom_id res chain seq x y z
N MET A 1 -34.41 1.06 -7.22
CA MET A 1 -33.11 1.05 -7.92
C MET A 1 -32.06 0.37 -7.06
N ARG A 2 -31.43 -0.66 -7.56
CA ARG A 2 -30.34 -1.33 -6.85
C ARG A 2 -29.10 -0.44 -6.86
N LYS A 3 -28.59 -0.09 -5.69
CA LYS A 3 -27.24 0.46 -5.58
C LYS A 3 -26.24 -0.65 -5.86
N LEU A 4 -25.42 -0.47 -6.88
CA LEU A 4 -24.23 -1.29 -7.06
C LEU A 4 -23.25 -0.91 -5.96
N SER A 5 -22.97 -1.83 -5.05
CA SER A 5 -21.89 -1.62 -4.07
C SER A 5 -20.56 -1.94 -4.75
N VAL A 6 -19.67 -0.97 -4.77
CA VAL A 6 -18.28 -1.19 -5.18
C VAL A 6 -17.49 -1.52 -3.92
N SER A 7 -16.82 -2.66 -3.91
CA SER A 7 -15.92 -3.01 -2.81
C SER A 7 -14.69 -2.14 -2.86
N GLU A 8 -14.38 -1.49 -1.75
CA GLU A 8 -13.16 -0.73 -1.58
C GLU A 8 -12.25 -1.47 -0.59
N TRP A 9 -10.98 -1.46 -0.90
CA TRP A 9 -9.95 -2.02 -0.02
C TRP A 9 -9.28 -0.91 0.77
N CYS A 10 -8.71 -1.27 1.90
CA CYS A 10 -7.80 -0.41 2.65
C CYS A 10 -6.64 -1.25 3.17
N CYS A 11 -5.54 -0.61 3.45
CA CYS A 11 -4.38 -1.24 4.06
C CYS A 11 -4.38 -0.98 5.57
N ALA A 12 -3.82 -1.91 6.32
CA ALA A 12 -3.62 -1.74 7.76
C ALA A 12 -2.23 -2.23 8.12
N VAL A 13 -1.65 -1.64 9.15
CA VAL A 13 -0.34 -1.99 9.67
C VAL A 13 -0.41 -2.33 11.14
N ARG A 14 0.51 -3.15 11.59
CA ARG A 14 0.68 -3.49 12.99
C ARG A 14 2.16 -3.45 13.34
N PHE A 15 2.50 -2.79 14.43
CA PHE A 15 3.85 -2.81 14.97
C PHE A 15 3.95 -3.89 16.04
N ASN A 16 4.82 -4.86 15.83
CA ASN A 16 5.07 -5.91 16.81
C ASN A 16 5.82 -5.33 18.01
N LYS A 17 5.41 -5.73 19.19
CA LYS A 17 6.10 -5.37 20.42
C LYS A 17 7.24 -6.35 20.69
N ASN A 18 8.36 -5.84 21.22
CA ASN A 18 9.45 -6.67 21.74
C ASN A 18 10.04 -7.66 20.72
N ASN A 19 10.05 -7.33 19.44
CA ASN A 19 10.52 -8.22 18.37
C ASN A 19 9.79 -9.57 18.31
N ASP A 20 8.59 -9.65 18.87
CA ASP A 20 7.77 -10.86 18.76
C ASP A 20 7.41 -11.12 17.30
N SER A 21 7.34 -12.40 16.95
CA SER A 21 6.93 -12.73 15.59
C SER A 21 5.45 -12.41 15.38
N ILE A 22 5.08 -12.19 14.12
CA ILE A 22 3.69 -11.99 13.70
C ILE A 22 2.77 -13.12 14.21
N MET A 23 3.32 -14.32 14.38
CA MET A 23 2.56 -15.50 14.83
C MET A 23 2.28 -15.50 16.33
N THR A 24 3.08 -14.78 17.12
CA THR A 24 2.98 -14.78 18.58
C THR A 24 2.37 -13.49 19.13
N ASP A 25 2.48 -12.38 18.42
CA ASP A 25 1.87 -11.11 18.83
C ASP A 25 0.43 -11.01 18.32
N LEU A 26 -0.49 -11.68 18.99
CA LEU A 26 -1.91 -11.67 18.66
C LEU A 26 -2.68 -10.52 19.33
N GLY A 27 -2.04 -9.83 20.27
CA GLY A 27 -2.71 -8.82 21.09
C GLY A 27 -2.58 -7.39 20.57
N THR A 28 -1.65 -7.11 19.68
CA THR A 28 -1.47 -5.76 19.16
C THR A 28 -2.47 -5.49 18.03
N PRO A 29 -3.31 -4.44 18.13
CA PRO A 29 -4.28 -4.15 17.09
C PRO A 29 -3.62 -3.62 15.82
N PHE A 30 -4.26 -3.87 14.68
CA PHE A 30 -3.91 -3.24 13.42
C PHE A 30 -4.38 -1.80 13.40
N VAL A 31 -3.57 -0.92 12.83
CA VAL A 31 -3.92 0.48 12.56
C VAL A 31 -4.27 0.61 11.08
N VAL A 32 -5.49 1.01 10.79
CA VAL A 32 -5.94 1.22 9.41
C VAL A 32 -5.29 2.47 8.84
N LEU A 33 -4.77 2.35 7.62
CA LEU A 33 -4.29 3.48 6.83
C LEU A 33 -5.48 4.04 6.05
N PRO A 34 -6.00 5.23 6.43
CA PRO A 34 -7.23 5.72 5.81
C PRO A 34 -7.05 6.00 4.33
N ASN A 35 -8.06 5.63 3.55
CA ASN A 35 -8.14 6.00 2.14
C ASN A 35 -8.41 7.50 1.99
N SER A 36 -7.90 8.09 0.91
CA SER A 36 -8.26 9.46 0.56
C SER A 36 -9.53 9.47 -0.29
N LYS A 37 -10.03 10.69 -0.58
CA LYS A 37 -11.18 10.82 -1.47
C LYS A 37 -10.89 10.34 -2.89
N ARG A 38 -9.65 10.44 -3.32
CA ARG A 38 -9.24 10.06 -4.67
C ARG A 38 -8.80 8.61 -4.78
N TYR A 39 -8.08 8.11 -3.77
CA TYR A 39 -7.44 6.80 -3.85
C TYR A 39 -7.90 5.88 -2.73
N TRP A 40 -8.20 4.62 -3.08
CA TRP A 40 -8.21 3.54 -2.10
C TRP A 40 -7.00 2.62 -2.36
N CYS A 41 -6.53 1.93 -1.31
CA CYS A 41 -5.26 1.22 -1.34
C CYS A 41 -5.44 -0.28 -1.14
N ALA A 42 -4.67 -1.07 -1.90
CA ALA A 42 -4.65 -2.52 -1.82
C ALA A 42 -3.23 -3.05 -2.04
N ASP A 43 -3.05 -4.34 -1.84
CA ASP A 43 -1.81 -5.07 -2.12
C ASP A 43 -0.57 -4.43 -1.47
N PRO A 44 -0.53 -4.31 -0.14
CA PRO A 44 0.57 -3.60 0.53
C PRO A 44 1.87 -4.41 0.55
N PHE A 45 2.98 -3.72 0.31
CA PHE A 45 4.34 -4.24 0.49
C PHE A 45 5.10 -3.33 1.44
N LEU A 46 5.59 -3.90 2.53
CA LEU A 46 6.34 -3.17 3.53
C LEU A 46 7.82 -3.12 3.15
N PHE A 47 8.39 -1.94 3.29
CA PHE A 47 9.82 -1.71 3.11
C PHE A 47 10.37 -0.92 4.29
N GLN A 48 11.49 -1.38 4.83
CA GLN A 48 12.21 -0.70 5.91
C GLN A 48 13.59 -0.28 5.43
N LYS A 49 13.94 0.98 5.64
CA LYS A 49 15.28 1.48 5.41
C LYS A 49 15.69 2.33 6.60
N ASP A 50 16.81 1.98 7.22
CA ASP A 50 17.24 2.56 8.49
C ASP A 50 16.10 2.43 9.51
N ASP A 51 15.71 3.50 10.18
CA ASP A 51 14.59 3.50 11.13
C ASP A 51 13.28 3.96 10.50
N HIS A 52 13.20 3.98 9.16
CA HIS A 52 12.02 4.42 8.44
C HIS A 52 11.28 3.23 7.84
N TYR A 53 9.95 3.27 7.95
CA TYR A 53 9.05 2.27 7.37
C TYR A 53 8.22 2.90 6.27
N PHE A 54 8.12 2.21 5.16
CA PHE A 54 7.30 2.62 4.02
C PHE A 54 6.39 1.48 3.62
N VAL A 55 5.17 1.82 3.23
CA VAL A 55 4.26 0.85 2.63
C VAL A 55 4.00 1.27 1.20
N PHE A 56 4.35 0.41 0.26
CA PHE A 56 4.02 0.54 -1.16
C PHE A 56 2.74 -0.22 -1.43
N PHE A 57 1.88 0.32 -2.28
CA PHE A 57 0.57 -0.27 -2.54
C PHE A 57 0.07 0.10 -3.93
N GLU A 58 -0.93 -0.65 -4.38
CA GLU A 58 -1.81 -0.18 -5.44
C GLU A 58 -2.69 0.93 -4.89
N ALA A 59 -2.61 2.11 -5.49
CA ALA A 59 -3.52 3.20 -5.23
C ALA A 59 -4.54 3.24 -6.37
N TYR A 60 -5.77 2.82 -6.11
CA TYR A 60 -6.81 2.87 -7.13
C TYR A 60 -7.33 4.29 -7.26
N ASP A 61 -7.10 4.87 -8.43
CA ASP A 61 -7.53 6.23 -8.74
C ASP A 61 -8.99 6.21 -9.19
N ARG A 62 -9.87 6.74 -8.35
CA ARG A 62 -11.32 6.78 -8.62
C ARG A 62 -11.68 7.64 -9.81
N LEU A 63 -10.87 8.65 -10.11
CA LEU A 63 -11.09 9.53 -11.26
C LEU A 63 -10.69 8.86 -12.56
N LYS A 64 -9.52 8.25 -12.58
CA LYS A 64 -9.00 7.57 -13.78
C LYS A 64 -9.48 6.14 -13.90
N ARG A 65 -10.09 5.59 -12.85
CA ARG A 65 -10.60 4.21 -12.78
C ARG A 65 -9.56 3.15 -13.10
N LYS A 66 -8.38 3.34 -12.54
CA LYS A 66 -7.27 2.38 -12.68
C LYS A 66 -6.34 2.44 -11.49
N GLY A 67 -5.57 1.36 -11.29
CA GLY A 67 -4.52 1.32 -10.29
C GLY A 67 -3.28 2.06 -10.76
N VAL A 68 -2.70 2.81 -9.84
CA VAL A 68 -1.38 3.42 -9.96
C VAL A 68 -0.57 2.98 -8.74
N LEU A 69 0.73 3.15 -8.75
CA LEU A 69 1.54 2.79 -7.59
C LEU A 69 1.75 3.99 -6.68
N GLY A 70 1.56 3.77 -5.41
CA GLY A 70 1.77 4.79 -4.40
C GLY A 70 2.48 4.23 -3.18
N TYR A 71 2.82 5.12 -2.26
CA TYR A 71 3.42 4.75 -0.99
C TYR A 71 3.07 5.76 0.10
N ARG A 72 3.21 5.30 1.34
CA ARG A 72 3.17 6.15 2.54
C ARG A 72 4.35 5.82 3.42
N GLN A 73 4.90 6.83 4.05
CA GLN A 73 5.80 6.62 5.17
C GLN A 73 4.98 6.36 6.44
N ILE A 74 5.33 5.31 7.17
CA ILE A 74 4.62 4.91 8.39
C ILE A 74 5.42 5.36 9.60
N THR A 75 4.78 6.07 10.51
CA THR A 75 5.32 6.37 11.83
C THR A 75 4.55 5.55 12.87
N ALA A 76 5.06 5.52 14.11
CA ALA A 76 4.46 4.73 15.19
C ALA A 76 2.99 5.12 15.49
N HIS A 77 2.53 6.26 15.04
CA HIS A 77 1.22 6.79 15.40
C HIS A 77 0.27 7.02 14.22
N THR A 78 0.80 7.38 13.06
CA THR A 78 -0.03 7.65 11.88
C THR A 78 0.71 7.32 10.60
N GLY A 79 -0.04 6.95 9.55
CA GLY A 79 0.49 6.94 8.20
C GLY A 79 0.58 8.35 7.65
N GLY A 80 1.61 8.63 6.87
CA GLY A 80 1.73 9.89 6.15
C GLY A 80 0.76 9.96 4.97
N ASP A 81 0.86 11.03 4.20
CA ASP A 81 0.06 11.20 2.99
C ASP A 81 0.44 10.19 1.91
N THR A 82 -0.52 9.87 1.05
CA THR A 82 -0.28 9.04 -0.12
C THR A 82 0.51 9.82 -1.16
N HIS A 83 1.64 9.25 -1.58
CA HIS A 83 2.47 9.75 -2.67
C HIS A 83 2.35 8.81 -3.86
N ILE A 84 2.09 9.34 -5.04
CA ILE A 84 2.05 8.55 -6.27
C ILE A 84 3.43 8.57 -6.91
N ASN A 85 3.98 7.38 -7.13
CA ASN A 85 5.34 7.26 -7.66
C ASN A 85 5.41 6.61 -9.04
N CYS A 86 4.37 5.97 -9.50
CA CYS A 86 4.35 5.38 -10.84
C CYS A 86 2.93 5.33 -11.41
N GLU A 87 2.78 5.85 -12.60
CA GLU A 87 1.56 5.76 -13.39
C GLU A 87 1.90 5.23 -14.79
N SER A 88 0.95 4.55 -15.38
CA SER A 88 1.05 4.14 -16.77
C SER A 88 -0.33 4.22 -17.43
N THR A 89 -0.40 3.97 -18.73
CA THR A 89 -1.67 3.83 -19.43
C THR A 89 -2.41 2.55 -19.02
N SER A 90 -1.67 1.57 -18.52
CA SER A 90 -2.20 0.32 -18.00
C SER A 90 -2.55 0.42 -16.52
N HIS A 91 -3.45 -0.43 -16.07
CA HIS A 91 -3.70 -0.65 -14.65
C HIS A 91 -2.46 -1.28 -14.00
N LEU A 92 -1.98 -0.68 -12.92
CA LEU A 92 -0.86 -1.19 -12.14
C LEU A 92 -1.34 -1.66 -10.78
N SER A 93 -0.86 -2.81 -10.34
CA SER A 93 -1.17 -3.39 -9.04
C SER A 93 0.02 -4.17 -8.50
N TYR A 94 -0.10 -4.66 -7.28
CA TYR A 94 0.84 -5.59 -6.67
C TYR A 94 2.29 -5.11 -6.77
N PRO A 95 2.67 -4.02 -6.09
CA PRO A 95 4.00 -3.41 -6.23
C PRO A 95 5.06 -4.17 -5.44
N SER A 96 5.46 -5.33 -5.94
CA SER A 96 6.51 -6.14 -5.32
C SER A 96 7.81 -5.35 -5.26
N THR A 97 8.46 -5.34 -4.10
CA THR A 97 9.68 -4.57 -3.87
C THR A 97 10.88 -5.48 -3.64
N TYR A 98 12.04 -5.10 -4.14
CA TYR A 98 13.30 -5.77 -3.83
C TYR A 98 14.48 -4.78 -3.88
N GLU A 99 15.53 -5.10 -3.11
CA GLU A 99 16.76 -4.32 -3.11
C GLU A 99 17.87 -5.04 -3.90
N ALA A 100 18.61 -4.27 -4.67
CA ALA A 100 19.82 -4.72 -5.34
C ALA A 100 20.80 -3.56 -5.50
N ASP A 101 22.06 -3.78 -5.17
CA ASP A 101 23.13 -2.77 -5.33
C ASP A 101 22.84 -1.42 -4.67
N GLY A 102 22.18 -1.46 -3.50
CA GLY A 102 21.80 -0.25 -2.77
C GLY A 102 20.60 0.49 -3.33
N ASN A 103 19.96 -0.04 -4.37
CA ASN A 103 18.75 0.53 -4.97
C ASN A 103 17.52 -0.29 -4.62
N LEU A 104 16.40 0.41 -4.44
CA LEU A 104 15.09 -0.21 -4.29
C LEU A 104 14.41 -0.26 -5.66
N TYR A 105 13.98 -1.45 -6.03
CA TYR A 105 13.20 -1.69 -7.25
C TYR A 105 11.77 -2.05 -6.91
N ILE A 106 10.84 -1.54 -7.69
CA ILE A 106 9.41 -1.84 -7.58
C ILE A 106 8.98 -2.49 -8.89
N VAL A 107 8.44 -3.68 -8.80
CA VAL A 107 7.97 -4.45 -9.96
C VAL A 107 6.46 -4.65 -9.84
N PRO A 108 5.67 -3.87 -10.57
CA PRO A 108 4.22 -4.04 -10.54
C PRO A 108 3.75 -5.13 -11.49
N GLU A 109 2.58 -5.65 -11.21
CA GLU A 109 1.78 -6.31 -12.23
C GLU A 109 1.10 -5.26 -13.10
N SER A 110 1.04 -5.52 -14.38
CA SER A 110 0.42 -4.63 -15.34
C SER A 110 -0.66 -5.37 -16.11
N ASN A 111 -1.84 -4.82 -16.14
CA ASN A 111 -2.96 -5.37 -16.90
C ASN A 111 -3.26 -4.48 -18.10
N MET A 112 -3.00 -5.01 -19.29
CA MET A 112 -3.20 -4.30 -20.55
C MET A 112 -4.64 -4.39 -21.07
N SER A 113 -5.44 -5.32 -20.57
CA SER A 113 -6.85 -5.41 -20.93
C SER A 113 -7.63 -4.34 -20.16
N GLY A 114 -7.71 -3.21 -20.75
CA GLY A 114 -8.33 -2.01 -20.22
C GLY A 114 -9.55 -2.19 -19.34
#